data_77ae1872d51cc5f411cb7cee59c72b13
#
_entry.id   77ae1872d51cc5f411cb7cee59c72b13
#
_cell.length_a   1.000
_cell.length_b   1.000
_cell.length_c   1.000
_cell.angle_alpha   90.00
_cell.angle_beta   90.00
_cell.angle_gamma   90.00
#
_symmetry.space_group_name_H-M   'P 1'
#
loop_
_entity.id
_entity.type
_entity.pdbx_description
1 polymer ?
#
loop_
_entity_poly.entity_id
_entity_poly.type
_entity_poly.pdbx_seq_one_letter_code
_entity_poly.pdbx_strand_id
1 'polypeptide(L)'
;REAAYDEPDLVGLGERVERSVARELEGERFVTAVLAEIGADHEVVLLNYGHPAPMLVRRDGSVDFPEPPAFALPLGLSAHGRDGPEPYRVAFAPGEQLLLYTDGVTEARDRDGRFYPLGERTHLLKEPDAHRALERLREDLVQHTGGPPGDDAAMLLLRYHRHQEPGPGPG
;
A
#
# COMPACT_ATOMS: atom_id res chain seq x y z
N ARG A 1 -16.48 -1.78 -33.97
CA ARG A 1 -15.07 -1.35 -33.74
C ARG A 1 -15.05 -0.66 -32.40
N GLU A 2 -14.91 -1.42 -31.34
CA GLU A 2 -14.59 -0.91 -30.02
C GLU A 2 -13.18 -0.29 -30.13
N ALA A 3 -13.08 1.00 -29.83
CA ALA A 3 -11.81 1.63 -29.56
C ALA A 3 -11.29 0.97 -28.28
N ALA A 4 -10.25 0.14 -28.41
CA ALA A 4 -9.43 -0.23 -27.27
C ALA A 4 -8.88 1.12 -26.74
N TYR A 5 -9.39 1.56 -25.62
CA TYR A 5 -8.72 2.56 -24.80
C TYR A 5 -7.40 1.90 -24.40
N ASP A 6 -6.31 2.41 -24.91
CA ASP A 6 -4.97 2.14 -24.41
C ASP A 6 -4.96 2.65 -22.96
N GLU A 7 -5.42 1.82 -22.03
CA GLU A 7 -5.17 2.08 -20.62
C GLU A 7 -3.65 2.01 -20.45
N PRO A 8 -3.03 3.10 -19.95
CA PRO A 8 -1.60 3.06 -19.72
C PRO A 8 -1.34 1.94 -18.72
N ASP A 9 -0.57 0.96 -19.12
CA ASP A 9 -0.19 -0.12 -18.22
C ASP A 9 0.53 0.48 -16.99
N LEU A 10 0.48 -0.21 -15.87
CA LEU A 10 1.05 0.25 -14.61
C LEU A 10 2.56 0.58 -14.75
N VAL A 11 3.28 -0.14 -15.61
CA VAL A 11 4.71 0.10 -15.89
C VAL A 11 4.89 1.44 -16.60
N GLY A 12 4.13 1.69 -17.66
CA GLY A 12 4.18 2.98 -18.37
C GLY A 12 3.77 4.16 -17.47
N LEU A 13 2.84 3.96 -16.53
CA LEU A 13 2.51 4.95 -15.52
C LEU A 13 3.71 5.20 -14.59
N GLY A 14 4.34 4.13 -14.10
CA GLY A 14 5.51 4.19 -13.25
C GLY A 14 6.67 4.95 -13.88
N GLU A 15 6.98 4.68 -15.15
CA GLU A 15 8.00 5.41 -15.89
C GLU A 15 7.69 6.90 -16.05
N ARG A 16 6.41 7.27 -16.22
CA ARG A 16 6.01 8.69 -16.29
C ARG A 16 6.19 9.37 -14.94
N VAL A 17 5.80 8.70 -13.86
CA VAL A 17 5.96 9.20 -12.49
C VAL A 17 7.45 9.40 -12.20
N GLU A 18 8.30 8.41 -12.50
CA GLU A 18 9.75 8.50 -12.33
C GLU A 18 10.33 9.71 -13.07
N ARG A 19 10.00 9.89 -14.36
CA ARG A 19 10.47 11.03 -15.13
C ARG A 19 9.99 12.38 -14.57
N SER A 20 8.79 12.44 -14.00
CA SER A 20 8.28 13.67 -13.40
C SER A 20 9.00 13.98 -12.09
N VAL A 21 9.13 12.98 -11.23
CA VAL A 21 9.82 13.11 -9.93
C VAL A 21 11.28 13.49 -10.14
N ALA A 22 11.98 12.83 -11.08
CA ALA A 22 13.39 13.11 -11.36
C ALA A 22 13.65 14.56 -11.85
N ARG A 23 12.64 15.22 -12.45
CA ARG A 23 12.76 16.63 -12.87
C ARG A 23 12.55 17.61 -11.71
N GLU A 24 11.73 17.24 -10.74
CA GLU A 24 11.38 18.10 -9.60
C GLU A 24 12.35 17.94 -8.43
N LEU A 25 13.02 16.80 -8.36
CA LEU A 25 14.00 16.54 -7.29
C LEU A 25 15.37 17.07 -7.70
N GLU A 26 15.86 18.07 -6.95
CA GLU A 26 17.22 18.57 -7.08
C GLU A 26 18.16 17.82 -6.12
N GLY A 27 19.30 17.40 -6.64
CA GLY A 27 20.37 16.78 -5.86
C GLY A 27 20.11 15.30 -5.51
N GLU A 28 20.48 14.87 -4.32
CA GLU A 28 20.40 13.48 -3.83
C GLU A 28 19.05 13.14 -3.18
N ARG A 29 17.98 13.87 -3.53
CA ARG A 29 16.66 13.58 -2.98
C ARG A 29 16.01 12.44 -3.72
N PHE A 30 15.26 11.62 -3.00
CA PHE A 30 14.49 10.51 -3.53
C PHE A 30 13.16 10.38 -2.80
N VAL A 31 12.22 9.64 -3.41
CA VAL A 31 10.89 9.36 -2.84
C VAL A 31 10.61 7.87 -2.99
N THR A 32 10.24 7.21 -1.90
CA THR A 32 9.69 5.87 -1.97
C THR A 32 8.24 5.92 -2.43
N ALA A 33 7.82 4.97 -3.25
CA ALA A 33 6.44 4.91 -3.73
C ALA A 33 6.00 3.48 -4.00
N VAL A 34 4.69 3.27 -3.89
CA VAL A 34 4.03 2.07 -4.41
C VAL A 34 2.88 2.50 -5.30
N LEU A 35 2.83 1.95 -6.51
CA LEU A 35 1.71 2.09 -7.42
C LEU A 35 0.91 0.80 -7.37
N ALA A 36 -0.42 0.92 -7.31
CA ALA A 36 -1.32 -0.22 -7.24
C ALA A 36 -2.41 -0.09 -8.32
N GLU A 37 -2.61 -1.15 -9.09
CA GLU A 37 -3.72 -1.31 -10.02
C GLU A 37 -4.62 -2.43 -9.51
N ILE A 38 -5.90 -2.11 -9.28
CA ILE A 38 -6.90 -3.07 -8.80
C ILE A 38 -7.67 -3.58 -10.00
N GLY A 39 -7.40 -4.82 -10.37
CA GLY A 39 -8.08 -5.50 -11.47
C GLY A 39 -9.43 -6.10 -11.08
N ALA A 40 -10.22 -6.50 -12.09
CA ALA A 40 -11.49 -7.20 -11.90
C ALA A 40 -11.31 -8.68 -11.48
N ASP A 41 -10.12 -9.23 -11.66
CA ASP A 41 -9.82 -10.67 -11.51
C ASP A 41 -9.43 -11.08 -10.08
N HIS A 42 -9.86 -10.31 -9.07
CA HIS A 42 -9.48 -10.54 -7.67
C HIS A 42 -7.97 -10.49 -7.43
N GLU A 43 -7.29 -9.62 -8.15
CA GLU A 43 -5.87 -9.36 -8.02
C GLU A 43 -5.60 -7.85 -7.87
N VAL A 44 -4.51 -7.54 -7.21
CA VAL A 44 -3.88 -6.23 -7.26
C VAL A 44 -2.49 -6.40 -7.89
N VAL A 45 -2.18 -5.56 -8.87
CA VAL A 45 -0.84 -5.46 -9.44
C VAL A 45 -0.12 -4.31 -8.76
N LEU A 46 1.09 -4.56 -8.31
CA LEU A 46 1.89 -3.60 -7.56
C LEU A 46 3.20 -3.31 -8.27
N LEU A 47 3.63 -2.05 -8.25
CA LEU A 47 5.00 -1.60 -8.53
C LEU A 47 5.56 -0.94 -7.30
N ASN A 48 6.70 -1.42 -6.79
CA ASN A 48 7.28 -0.93 -5.56
C ASN A 48 8.64 -0.25 -5.81
N TYR A 49 8.72 1.04 -5.53
CA TYR A 49 9.89 1.89 -5.62
C TYR A 49 10.52 2.09 -4.23
N GLY A 50 11.03 1.03 -3.62
CA GLY A 50 11.69 1.07 -2.30
C GLY A 50 10.76 1.39 -1.13
N HIS A 51 9.44 1.24 -1.29
CA HIS A 51 8.46 1.48 -0.24
C HIS A 51 8.25 0.21 0.60
N PRO A 52 7.84 0.31 1.88
CA PRO A 52 7.50 -0.85 2.68
C PRO A 52 6.49 -1.77 1.99
N ALA A 53 6.65 -3.08 2.17
CA ALA A 53 5.69 -4.04 1.64
C ALA A 53 4.30 -3.79 2.24
N PRO A 54 3.23 -3.78 1.44
CA PRO A 54 1.88 -3.60 1.96
C PRO A 54 1.49 -4.76 2.90
N MET A 55 0.64 -4.47 3.89
CA MET A 55 0.07 -5.52 4.75
C MET A 55 -1.26 -5.99 4.17
N LEU A 56 -1.34 -7.26 3.84
CA LEU A 56 -2.56 -7.91 3.36
C LEU A 56 -3.18 -8.73 4.48
N VAL A 57 -4.39 -8.34 4.89
CA VAL A 57 -5.18 -9.06 5.88
C VAL A 57 -6.17 -9.94 5.16
N ARG A 58 -5.99 -11.24 5.29
CA ARG A 58 -6.83 -12.26 4.69
C ARG A 58 -8.17 -12.40 5.41
N ARG A 59 -9.10 -13.06 4.79
CA ARG A 59 -10.46 -13.28 5.31
C ARG A 59 -10.49 -14.06 6.64
N ASP A 60 -9.54 -14.98 6.83
CA ASP A 60 -9.37 -15.77 8.05
C ASP A 60 -8.65 -14.99 9.17
N GLY A 61 -8.17 -13.77 8.87
CA GLY A 61 -7.43 -12.93 9.78
C GLY A 61 -5.92 -13.15 9.74
N SER A 62 -5.42 -14.05 8.91
CA SER A 62 -3.99 -14.19 8.66
C SER A 62 -3.44 -12.95 7.95
N VAL A 63 -2.14 -12.74 8.05
CA VAL A 63 -1.44 -11.55 7.56
C VAL A 63 -0.30 -11.97 6.66
N ASP A 64 -0.25 -11.35 5.48
CA ASP A 64 0.86 -11.47 4.55
C ASP A 64 1.49 -10.09 4.30
N PHE A 65 2.77 -10.06 4.02
CA PHE A 65 3.49 -8.89 3.54
C PHE A 65 4.08 -9.23 2.16
N PRO A 66 3.30 -9.08 1.08
CA PRO A 66 3.77 -9.43 -0.25
C PRO A 66 4.93 -8.53 -0.69
N GLU A 67 6.08 -9.13 -0.90
CA GLU A 67 7.29 -8.45 -1.36
C GLU A 67 7.43 -8.56 -2.88
N PRO A 68 8.06 -7.55 -3.53
CA PRO A 68 8.40 -7.63 -4.94
C PRO A 68 9.44 -8.73 -5.21
N PRO A 69 9.47 -9.34 -6.41
CA PRO A 69 10.45 -10.37 -6.77
C PRO A 69 11.89 -9.84 -6.76
N ALA A 70 12.06 -8.54 -6.98
CA ALA A 70 13.33 -7.85 -6.89
C ALA A 70 13.13 -6.45 -6.28
N PHE A 71 14.07 -6.01 -5.44
CA PHE A 71 14.04 -4.66 -4.89
C PHE A 71 14.46 -3.64 -5.96
N ALA A 72 13.65 -2.59 -6.11
CA ALA A 72 13.97 -1.45 -6.96
C ALA A 72 14.39 -0.25 -6.12
N LEU A 73 15.08 0.68 -6.78
CA LEU A 73 15.46 1.95 -6.16
C LEU A 73 14.22 2.85 -6.00
N PRO A 74 14.24 3.75 -4.99
CA PRO A 74 13.28 4.84 -4.90
C PRO A 74 13.26 5.71 -6.15
N LEU A 75 12.14 6.39 -6.39
CA LEU A 75 11.97 7.38 -7.45
C LEU A 75 13.04 8.49 -7.31
N GLY A 76 13.58 8.92 -8.42
CA GLY A 76 14.66 9.92 -8.48
C GLY A 76 16.07 9.32 -8.44
N LEU A 77 16.23 8.01 -8.18
CA LEU A 77 17.52 7.33 -8.18
C LEU A 77 17.78 6.45 -9.41
N SER A 78 16.87 6.37 -10.35
CA SER A 78 16.97 5.54 -11.57
C SER A 78 18.16 5.87 -12.47
N ALA A 79 18.66 7.11 -12.41
CA ALA A 79 19.87 7.53 -13.15
C ALA A 79 21.14 6.69 -12.80
N HIS A 80 21.08 5.86 -11.78
CA HIS A 80 22.17 4.98 -11.36
C HIS A 80 22.15 3.59 -12.05
N GLY A 81 21.38 3.43 -13.14
CA GLY A 81 21.55 2.34 -14.11
C GLY A 81 20.96 0.99 -13.69
N ARG A 82 19.94 0.97 -12.84
CA ARG A 82 19.13 -0.22 -12.57
C ARG A 82 17.80 -0.15 -13.32
N ASP A 83 17.33 -1.30 -13.76
CA ASP A 83 16.01 -1.43 -14.31
C ASP A 83 14.96 -0.99 -13.27
N GLY A 84 13.83 -0.43 -13.73
CA GLY A 84 12.72 -0.06 -12.86
C GLY A 84 12.13 -1.28 -12.13
N PRO A 85 11.17 -1.06 -11.20
CA PRO A 85 10.55 -2.15 -10.48
C PRO A 85 9.79 -3.08 -11.42
N GLU A 86 9.86 -4.39 -11.16
CA GLU A 86 9.03 -5.37 -11.84
C GLU A 86 7.62 -5.38 -11.22
N PRO A 87 6.55 -5.40 -12.04
CA PRO A 87 5.20 -5.54 -11.53
C PRO A 87 5.01 -6.94 -10.94
N TYR A 88 4.37 -7.01 -9.78
CA TYR A 88 4.01 -8.28 -9.16
C TYR A 88 2.54 -8.32 -8.78
N ARG A 89 1.96 -9.52 -8.89
CA ARG A 89 0.53 -9.75 -8.67
C ARG A 89 0.29 -10.34 -7.29
N VAL A 90 -0.72 -9.83 -6.62
CA VAL A 90 -1.14 -10.30 -5.31
C VAL A 90 -2.62 -10.64 -5.38
N ALA A 91 -2.99 -11.86 -5.02
CA ALA A 91 -4.41 -12.22 -4.92
C ALA A 91 -5.08 -11.35 -3.85
N PHE A 92 -6.18 -10.69 -4.23
CA PHE A 92 -6.94 -9.78 -3.38
C PHE A 92 -8.43 -10.06 -3.57
N ALA A 93 -9.01 -10.84 -2.68
CA ALA A 93 -10.36 -11.35 -2.80
C ALA A 93 -11.38 -10.52 -1.97
N PRO A 94 -12.68 -10.58 -2.30
CA PRO A 94 -13.71 -9.94 -1.51
C PRO A 94 -13.66 -10.35 -0.04
N GLY A 95 -13.66 -9.38 0.86
CA GLY A 95 -13.54 -9.54 2.31
C GLY A 95 -12.11 -9.45 2.83
N GLU A 96 -11.12 -9.28 1.95
CA GLU A 96 -9.73 -8.99 2.32
C GLU A 96 -9.47 -7.49 2.39
N GLN A 97 -8.38 -7.12 3.03
CA GLN A 97 -7.97 -5.74 3.25
C GLN A 97 -6.49 -5.57 2.91
N LEU A 98 -6.15 -4.50 2.21
CA LEU A 98 -4.78 -4.12 1.90
C LEU A 98 -4.47 -2.78 2.56
N LEU A 99 -3.50 -2.77 3.46
CA LEU A 99 -3.00 -1.57 4.11
C LEU A 99 -1.65 -1.19 3.52
N LEU A 100 -1.61 0.01 2.94
CA LEU A 100 -0.39 0.69 2.53
C LEU A 100 0.01 1.66 3.64
N TYR A 101 1.30 1.75 3.96
CA TYR A 101 1.78 2.58 5.06
C TYR A 101 3.23 3.01 4.84
N THR A 102 3.61 4.15 5.38
CA THR A 102 5.01 4.61 5.36
C THR A 102 5.81 3.94 6.47
N ASP A 103 7.13 3.92 6.33
CA ASP A 103 8.08 3.39 7.32
C ASP A 103 7.92 4.03 8.70
N GLY A 104 7.50 5.31 8.79
CA GLY A 104 7.17 5.96 10.04
C GLY A 104 6.13 5.22 10.90
N VAL A 105 5.35 4.28 10.32
CA VAL A 105 4.46 3.40 11.09
C VAL A 105 5.24 2.24 11.72
N THR A 106 6.02 1.51 10.93
CA THR A 106 6.71 0.30 11.37
C THR A 106 8.02 0.60 12.12
N GLU A 107 8.64 1.74 11.87
CA GLU A 107 9.85 2.19 12.56
C GLU A 107 9.55 2.99 13.84
N ALA A 108 8.27 3.29 14.10
CA ALA A 108 7.84 3.89 15.35
C ALA A 108 8.25 3.03 16.56
N ARG A 109 8.84 3.65 17.56
CA ARG A 109 9.38 2.93 18.72
C ARG A 109 8.69 3.36 20.00
N ASP A 110 8.50 2.39 20.89
CA ASP A 110 8.10 2.65 22.27
C ASP A 110 9.28 3.21 23.10
N ARG A 111 9.03 3.47 24.40
CA ARG A 111 10.05 3.98 25.32
C ARG A 111 11.20 3.00 25.57
N ASP A 112 10.97 1.72 25.31
CA ASP A 112 11.99 0.66 25.43
C ASP A 112 12.74 0.43 24.09
N GLY A 113 12.42 1.19 23.03
CA GLY A 113 13.01 1.10 21.70
C GLY A 113 12.45 -0.01 20.83
N ARG A 114 11.32 -0.64 21.21
CA ARG A 114 10.69 -1.70 20.42
C ARG A 114 9.85 -1.11 19.29
N PHE A 115 9.96 -1.68 18.11
CA PHE A 115 9.17 -1.30 16.96
C PHE A 115 7.68 -1.58 17.14
N TYR A 116 6.85 -0.78 16.46
CA TYR A 116 5.41 -1.00 16.43
C TYR A 116 5.06 -2.31 15.72
N PRO A 117 4.38 -3.26 16.39
CA PRO A 117 4.12 -4.59 15.84
C PRO A 117 2.85 -4.55 14.97
N LEU A 118 2.90 -3.88 13.82
CA LEU A 118 1.76 -3.64 12.94
C LEU A 118 0.98 -4.92 12.60
N GLY A 119 1.68 -6.02 12.30
CA GLY A 119 1.06 -7.31 11.96
C GLY A 119 0.21 -7.91 13.09
N GLU A 120 0.46 -7.54 14.34
CA GLU A 120 -0.32 -8.00 15.49
C GLU A 120 -1.57 -7.13 15.75
N ARG A 121 -1.72 -6.01 15.04
CA ARG A 121 -2.78 -5.03 15.23
C ARG A 121 -4.00 -5.22 14.31
N THR A 122 -4.08 -6.33 13.60
CA THR A 122 -5.16 -6.62 12.65
C THR A 122 -6.55 -6.62 13.26
N HIS A 123 -6.64 -6.87 14.58
CA HIS A 123 -7.91 -6.80 15.30
C HIS A 123 -8.54 -5.40 15.26
N LEU A 124 -7.74 -4.34 15.13
CA LEU A 124 -8.21 -2.95 14.98
C LEU A 124 -8.85 -2.72 13.61
N LEU A 125 -8.41 -3.46 12.59
CA LEU A 125 -8.96 -3.41 11.23
C LEU A 125 -10.27 -4.19 11.09
N LYS A 126 -10.79 -4.83 12.13
CA LYS A 126 -12.13 -5.47 12.14
C LYS A 126 -13.27 -4.47 12.28
N GLU A 127 -12.98 -3.22 12.63
CA GLU A 127 -13.96 -2.15 12.65
C GLU A 127 -14.62 -2.04 11.26
N PRO A 128 -15.98 -2.09 11.14
CA PRO A 128 -16.65 -2.06 9.86
C PRO A 128 -16.39 -0.78 9.03
N ASP A 129 -16.31 0.35 9.69
CA ASP A 129 -15.98 1.62 9.06
C ASP A 129 -14.46 1.75 8.86
N ALA A 130 -14.04 1.93 7.60
CA ALA A 130 -12.62 1.99 7.26
C ALA A 130 -11.90 3.20 7.89
N HIS A 131 -12.57 4.35 7.97
CA HIS A 131 -12.01 5.54 8.58
C HIS A 131 -11.78 5.34 10.08
N ARG A 132 -12.78 4.78 10.78
CA ARG A 132 -12.65 4.44 12.20
C ARG A 132 -11.58 3.37 12.45
N ALA A 133 -11.43 2.40 11.55
CA ALA A 133 -10.37 1.42 11.64
C ALA A 133 -8.99 2.08 11.60
N LEU A 134 -8.77 3.00 10.66
CA LEU A 134 -7.53 3.77 10.56
C LEU A 134 -7.32 4.68 11.76
N GLU A 135 -8.36 5.33 12.27
CA GLU A 135 -8.25 6.15 13.49
C GLU A 135 -7.82 5.33 14.70
N ARG A 136 -8.42 4.17 14.91
CA ARG A 136 -8.01 3.24 15.98
C ARG A 136 -6.56 2.80 15.85
N LEU A 137 -6.14 2.48 14.64
CA LEU A 137 -4.75 2.09 14.38
C LEU A 137 -3.79 3.25 14.66
N ARG A 138 -4.16 4.47 14.26
CA ARG A 138 -3.41 5.69 14.55
C ARG A 138 -3.32 5.97 16.07
N GLU A 139 -4.42 5.83 16.80
CA GLU A 139 -4.47 6.00 18.25
C GLU A 139 -3.59 4.98 18.96
N ASP A 140 -3.63 3.70 18.55
CA ASP A 140 -2.79 2.63 19.09
C ASP A 140 -1.29 2.91 18.82
N LEU A 141 -0.95 3.40 17.61
CA LEU A 141 0.40 3.82 17.28
C LEU A 141 0.89 4.95 18.20
N VAL A 142 0.08 6.00 18.39
CA VAL A 142 0.41 7.13 19.29
C VAL A 142 0.55 6.66 20.75
N GLN A 143 -0.28 5.72 21.17
CA GLN A 143 -0.18 5.13 22.52
C GLN A 143 1.12 4.32 22.66
N HIS A 144 1.51 3.55 21.65
CA HIS A 144 2.75 2.78 21.63
C HIS A 144 3.98 3.67 21.77
N THR A 145 4.04 4.76 21.01
CA THR A 145 5.16 5.73 21.04
C THR A 145 5.14 6.64 22.26
N GLY A 146 4.00 6.73 22.95
CA GLY A 146 3.81 7.65 24.07
C GLY A 146 3.68 9.12 23.68
N GLY A 147 3.38 9.40 22.40
CA GLY A 147 3.21 10.71 21.77
C GLY A 147 3.14 10.58 20.24
N PRO A 148 3.11 11.69 19.50
CA PRO A 148 3.18 11.64 18.05
C PRO A 148 4.42 10.85 17.59
N PRO A 149 4.31 10.03 16.51
CA PRO A 149 5.47 9.37 15.90
C PRO A 149 6.58 10.38 15.58
N GLY A 150 7.82 9.94 15.67
CA GLY A 150 8.99 10.79 15.40
C GLY A 150 9.20 11.12 13.93
N ASP A 151 8.49 10.43 13.03
CA ASP A 151 8.53 10.59 11.59
C ASP A 151 7.09 10.58 11.02
N ASP A 152 6.96 10.99 9.74
CA ASP A 152 5.67 11.06 9.05
C ASP A 152 5.05 9.65 8.88
N ALA A 153 3.99 9.39 9.62
CA ALA A 153 3.23 8.15 9.57
C ALA A 153 1.95 8.33 8.75
N ALA A 154 1.92 7.79 7.55
CA ALA A 154 0.75 7.76 6.68
C ALA A 154 0.23 6.33 6.50
N MET A 155 -1.09 6.19 6.38
CA MET A 155 -1.75 4.90 6.18
C MET A 155 -2.92 5.04 5.21
N LEU A 156 -3.06 4.08 4.30
CA LEU A 156 -4.18 3.97 3.37
C LEU A 156 -4.74 2.55 3.42
N LEU A 157 -6.02 2.41 3.74
CA LEU A 157 -6.70 1.12 3.84
C LEU A 157 -7.64 0.92 2.65
N LEU A 158 -7.39 -0.12 1.87
CA LEU A 158 -8.25 -0.60 0.82
C LEU A 158 -9.02 -1.83 1.31
N ARG A 159 -10.34 -1.83 1.11
CA ARG A 159 -11.21 -2.95 1.45
C ARG A 159 -11.93 -3.43 0.23
N TYR A 160 -11.84 -4.74 -0.04
CA TYR A 160 -12.59 -5.32 -1.12
C TYR A 160 -13.98 -5.75 -0.65
N HIS A 161 -15.00 -5.00 -1.03
CA HIS A 161 -16.40 -5.36 -0.77
C HIS A 161 -16.94 -6.20 -1.92
N ARG A 162 -17.72 -7.24 -1.61
CA ARG A 162 -18.55 -7.90 -2.63
C ARG A 162 -19.55 -6.88 -3.17
N HIS A 163 -19.61 -6.73 -4.47
CA HIS A 163 -20.74 -6.04 -5.09
C HIS A 163 -22.01 -6.83 -4.72
N GLN A 164 -22.92 -6.26 -3.93
CA GLN A 164 -24.24 -6.81 -3.79
C GLN A 164 -24.96 -6.48 -5.09
N GLU A 165 -25.18 -7.47 -5.94
CA GLU A 165 -26.15 -7.31 -7.03
C GLU A 165 -27.47 -6.91 -6.39
N PRO A 166 -28.16 -5.87 -6.90
CA PRO A 166 -29.50 -5.56 -6.44
C PRO A 166 -30.36 -6.80 -6.69
N GLY A 167 -30.87 -7.39 -5.61
CA GLY A 167 -31.76 -8.54 -5.69
C GLY A 167 -32.93 -8.24 -6.63
N PRO A 168 -33.48 -9.26 -7.32
CA PRO A 168 -34.64 -9.07 -8.19
C PRO A 168 -35.75 -8.39 -7.38
N GLY A 169 -36.17 -7.22 -7.85
CA GLY A 169 -37.27 -6.49 -7.25
C GLY A 169 -38.51 -7.38 -7.11
N PRO A 170 -39.34 -7.15 -6.08
CA PRO A 170 -40.59 -7.92 -5.90
C PRO A 170 -41.47 -7.72 -7.14
N GLY A 171 -41.78 -8.87 -7.84
CA GLY A 171 -42.68 -8.93 -8.98
C GLY A 171 -44.12 -8.72 -8.58
#